data_466338e2cf9f135c4f4bc284b91cfb42
#
_entry.id   466338e2cf9f135c4f4bc284b91cfb42
#
_cell.length_a   1.000
_cell.length_b   1.000
_cell.length_c   1.000
_cell.angle_alpha   90.00
_cell.angle_beta   90.00
_cell.angle_gamma   90.00
#
_symmetry.space_group_name_H-M   'P 1'
#
loop_
_entity.id
_entity.type
_entity.pdbx_description
1 polymer ?
#
loop_
_entity_poly.entity_id
_entity_poly.type
_entity_poly.pdbx_seq_one_letter_code
_entity_poly.pdbx_strand_id
1 'polypeptide(L)'
;MNAEKLVVDWLNADPGLRPATASLSMPPDASSTSPTAHITVERTGGTESPFVSRPLLAIQTWAASRWNASSLAVDVSRRVRHITDIDEVADVDILSITDFPSPDGRPRYQVTCQLTIKTNYTESEEA
;
A
#
# COMPACT_ATOMS: atom_id res chain seq x y z
N MET A 1 6.33 -7.73 12.82
CA MET A 1 6.25 -6.47 12.04
C MET A 1 4.91 -6.39 11.34
N ASN A 2 4.26 -5.25 11.39
CA ASN A 2 2.99 -5.03 10.70
C ASN A 2 3.27 -4.53 9.28
N ALA A 3 2.98 -5.37 8.28
CA ALA A 3 3.28 -5.06 6.89
C ALA A 3 2.45 -3.88 6.36
N GLU A 4 1.20 -3.77 6.79
CA GLU A 4 0.35 -2.66 6.38
C GLU A 4 0.92 -1.33 6.87
N LYS A 5 1.31 -1.27 8.14
CA LYS A 5 1.90 -0.05 8.70
C LYS A 5 3.23 0.28 8.02
N LEU A 6 4.04 -0.73 7.74
CA LEU A 6 5.31 -0.55 7.05
C LEU A 6 5.10 0.16 5.71
N VAL A 7 4.12 -0.31 4.94
CA VAL A 7 3.83 0.27 3.63
C VAL A 7 3.24 1.67 3.76
N VAL A 8 2.33 1.87 4.72
CA VAL A 8 1.76 3.21 4.98
C VAL A 8 2.88 4.21 5.28
N ASP A 9 3.79 3.85 6.17
CA ASP A 9 4.89 4.76 6.54
C ASP A 9 5.83 5.01 5.36
N TRP A 10 6.10 3.99 4.56
CA TRP A 10 6.94 4.11 3.37
C TRP A 10 6.36 5.06 2.33
N LEU A 11 5.04 4.94 2.11
CA LEU A 11 4.35 5.82 1.17
C LEU A 11 4.30 7.26 1.68
N ASN A 12 3.99 7.45 2.95
CA ASN A 12 3.89 8.79 3.54
C ASN A 12 5.25 9.51 3.63
N ALA A 13 6.34 8.77 3.60
CA ALA A 13 7.68 9.35 3.61
C ALA A 13 8.09 9.95 2.27
N ASP A 14 7.37 9.68 1.19
CA ASP A 14 7.68 10.19 -0.13
C ASP A 14 6.95 11.50 -0.41
N PRO A 15 7.65 12.65 -0.46
CA PRO A 15 7.01 13.92 -0.79
C PRO A 15 6.45 13.95 -2.22
N GLY A 16 6.92 13.08 -3.10
CA GLY A 16 6.43 13.01 -4.48
C GLY A 16 5.00 12.51 -4.61
N LEU A 17 4.46 11.89 -3.57
CA LEU A 17 3.06 11.43 -3.57
C LEU A 17 2.08 12.49 -3.06
N ARG A 18 2.58 13.55 -2.46
CA ARG A 18 1.72 14.62 -1.93
C ARG A 18 0.92 15.27 -3.05
N PRO A 19 -0.32 15.71 -2.77
CA PRO A 19 -0.98 15.79 -1.46
C PRO A 19 -1.65 14.49 -1.01
N ALA A 20 -1.47 13.38 -1.71
CA ALA A 20 -2.06 12.10 -1.30
C ALA A 20 -1.44 11.63 0.02
N THR A 21 -2.27 11.06 0.89
CA THR A 21 -1.84 10.47 2.15
C THR A 21 -2.29 9.02 2.21
N ALA A 22 -1.47 8.19 2.85
CA ALA A 22 -1.76 6.77 3.02
C ALA A 22 -2.22 6.48 4.45
N SER A 23 -3.17 5.56 4.58
CA SER A 23 -3.66 5.08 5.87
C SER A 23 -4.23 3.67 5.72
N LEU A 24 -4.59 3.04 6.84
CA LEU A 24 -5.16 1.70 6.81
C LEU A 24 -6.62 1.70 6.36
N SER A 25 -7.32 2.81 6.55
CA SER A 25 -8.72 2.93 6.13
C SER A 25 -9.00 4.37 5.72
N MET A 26 -10.11 4.57 5.01
CA MET A 26 -10.51 5.91 4.59
C MET A 26 -10.80 6.77 5.81
N PRO A 27 -10.37 8.04 5.80
CA PRO A 27 -10.71 8.97 6.88
C PRO A 27 -12.22 9.12 7.03
N PRO A 28 -12.72 9.33 8.27
CA PRO A 28 -14.16 9.49 8.50
C PRO A 28 -14.80 10.66 7.75
N ASP A 29 -14.01 11.70 7.45
CA ASP A 29 -14.48 12.90 6.74
C ASP A 29 -14.38 12.76 5.21
N ALA A 30 -13.84 11.65 4.70
CA ALA A 30 -13.76 11.44 3.27
C ALA A 30 -15.16 11.17 2.70
N SER A 31 -15.43 11.75 1.53
CA SER A 31 -16.70 11.58 0.85
C SER A 31 -16.48 11.31 -0.63
N SER A 32 -17.55 10.86 -1.30
CA SER A 32 -17.51 10.59 -2.74
C SER A 32 -17.23 11.82 -3.59
N THR A 33 -17.41 13.00 -3.01
CA THR A 33 -17.17 14.28 -3.71
C THR A 33 -15.85 14.93 -3.30
N SER A 34 -15.09 14.30 -2.40
CA SER A 34 -13.82 14.84 -1.96
C SER A 34 -12.82 14.89 -3.12
N PRO A 35 -12.21 16.04 -3.41
CA PRO A 35 -11.17 16.14 -4.43
C PRO A 35 -9.81 15.62 -3.97
N THR A 36 -9.66 15.35 -2.67
CA THR A 36 -8.37 14.99 -2.10
C THR A 36 -8.02 13.54 -2.43
N ALA A 37 -6.84 13.34 -3.00
CA ALA A 37 -6.34 12.01 -3.27
C ALA A 37 -6.00 11.29 -1.97
N HIS A 38 -6.25 9.98 -1.94
CA HIS A 38 -6.01 9.17 -0.75
C HIS A 38 -5.52 7.78 -1.14
N ILE A 39 -4.76 7.16 -0.24
CA ILE A 39 -4.22 5.82 -0.44
C ILE A 39 -4.60 4.97 0.77
N THR A 40 -5.18 3.79 0.53
CA THR A 40 -5.46 2.83 1.59
C THR A 40 -4.67 1.56 1.36
N VAL A 41 -4.20 0.94 2.45
CA VAL A 41 -3.40 -0.27 2.40
C VAL A 41 -4.11 -1.36 3.19
N GLU A 42 -4.32 -2.51 2.57
CA GLU A 42 -5.02 -3.64 3.17
C GLU A 42 -4.27 -4.93 2.88
N ARG A 43 -4.05 -5.73 3.91
CA ARG A 43 -3.53 -7.08 3.70
C ARG A 43 -4.68 -8.00 3.32
N THR A 44 -4.56 -8.66 2.17
CA THR A 44 -5.60 -9.55 1.65
C THR A 44 -5.23 -11.02 1.77
N GLY A 45 -4.01 -11.32 2.18
CA GLY A 45 -3.57 -12.71 2.29
C GLY A 45 -2.09 -12.82 2.51
N GLY A 46 -1.53 -13.91 2.01
CA GLY A 46 -0.12 -14.21 2.14
C GLY A 46 0.17 -15.18 3.25
N THR A 47 1.42 -15.54 3.40
CA THR A 47 1.86 -16.55 4.36
C THR A 47 2.76 -15.95 5.43
N GLU A 48 2.76 -16.58 6.59
CA GLU A 48 3.63 -16.24 7.70
C GLU A 48 4.41 -17.47 8.13
N SER A 49 5.68 -17.28 8.41
CA SER A 49 6.51 -18.30 9.03
C SER A 49 7.41 -17.65 10.06
N PRO A 50 8.09 -18.42 10.94
CA PRO A 50 8.97 -17.79 11.93
C PRO A 50 10.09 -16.95 11.35
N PHE A 51 10.48 -17.21 10.11
CA PHE A 51 11.64 -16.55 9.50
C PHE A 51 11.29 -15.59 8.37
N VAL A 52 10.12 -15.79 7.74
CA VAL A 52 9.74 -15.02 6.55
C VAL A 52 8.24 -14.75 6.58
N SER A 53 7.88 -13.51 6.36
CA SER A 53 6.50 -13.08 6.14
C SER A 53 6.34 -12.72 4.67
N ARG A 54 5.28 -13.21 4.03
CA ARG A 54 4.97 -12.89 2.63
C ARG A 54 3.57 -12.31 2.52
N PRO A 55 3.35 -11.10 3.03
CA PRO A 55 2.03 -10.49 2.96
C PRO A 55 1.64 -10.14 1.53
N LEU A 56 0.39 -10.44 1.20
CA LEU A 56 -0.23 -9.99 -0.03
C LEU A 56 -1.05 -8.75 0.31
N LEU A 57 -0.79 -7.66 -0.40
CA LEU A 57 -1.36 -6.35 -0.07
C LEU A 57 -2.14 -5.79 -1.24
N ALA A 58 -3.28 -5.19 -0.94
CA ALA A 58 -4.04 -4.36 -1.87
C ALA A 58 -3.84 -2.91 -1.46
N ILE A 59 -3.23 -2.12 -2.34
CA ILE A 59 -3.02 -0.69 -2.14
C ILE A 59 -3.98 0.02 -3.07
N GLN A 60 -4.95 0.73 -2.50
CA GLN A 60 -5.99 1.38 -3.28
C GLN A 60 -5.73 2.87 -3.35
N THR A 61 -5.81 3.41 -4.57
CA THR A 61 -5.60 4.83 -4.81
C THR A 61 -6.92 5.47 -5.20
N TRP A 62 -7.34 6.46 -4.40
CA TRP A 62 -8.61 7.16 -4.52
C TRP A 62 -8.32 8.58 -4.99
N ALA A 63 -9.06 9.06 -5.97
CA ALA A 63 -8.87 10.40 -6.47
C ALA A 63 -10.17 10.96 -7.06
N ALA A 64 -10.13 12.23 -7.47
CA ALA A 64 -11.32 12.91 -8.01
C ALA A 64 -11.74 12.39 -9.38
N SER A 65 -10.83 11.76 -10.12
CA SER A 65 -11.13 11.21 -11.44
C SER A 65 -10.41 9.89 -11.64
N ARG A 66 -10.89 9.12 -12.61
CA ARG A 66 -10.23 7.87 -12.99
C ARG A 66 -8.80 8.11 -13.45
N TRP A 67 -8.58 9.17 -14.22
CA TRP A 67 -7.25 9.54 -14.67
C TRP A 67 -6.29 9.77 -13.50
N ASN A 68 -6.74 10.56 -12.52
CA ASN A 68 -5.92 10.86 -11.35
C ASN A 68 -5.68 9.63 -10.49
N ALA A 69 -6.68 8.78 -10.33
CA ALA A 69 -6.53 7.52 -9.59
C ALA A 69 -5.52 6.59 -10.27
N SER A 70 -5.58 6.49 -11.59
CA SER A 70 -4.64 5.70 -12.38
C SER A 70 -3.22 6.23 -12.27
N SER A 71 -3.04 7.54 -12.40
CA SER A 71 -1.72 8.16 -12.29
C SER A 71 -1.12 7.95 -10.90
N LEU A 72 -1.94 8.10 -9.86
CA LEU A 72 -1.49 7.87 -8.50
C LEU A 72 -1.10 6.40 -8.29
N ALA A 73 -1.83 5.47 -8.89
CA ALA A 73 -1.49 4.04 -8.79
C ALA A 73 -0.12 3.74 -9.39
N VAL A 74 0.21 4.34 -10.51
CA VAL A 74 1.53 4.17 -11.14
C VAL A 74 2.62 4.75 -10.24
N ASP A 75 2.39 5.93 -9.67
CA ASP A 75 3.36 6.56 -8.78
C ASP A 75 3.56 5.72 -7.50
N VAL A 76 2.48 5.19 -6.94
CA VAL A 76 2.53 4.31 -5.77
C VAL A 76 3.32 3.04 -6.11
N SER A 77 3.06 2.42 -7.24
CA SER A 77 3.78 1.21 -7.63
C SER A 77 5.28 1.45 -7.76
N ARG A 78 5.65 2.61 -8.31
CA ARG A 78 7.06 3.01 -8.44
C ARG A 78 7.70 3.17 -7.06
N ARG A 79 7.00 3.83 -6.13
CA ARG A 79 7.49 4.00 -4.77
C ARG A 79 7.62 2.67 -4.04
N VAL A 80 6.64 1.78 -4.19
CA VAL A 80 6.64 0.47 -3.53
C VAL A 80 7.80 -0.41 -4.02
N ARG A 81 8.18 -0.29 -5.29
CA ARG A 81 9.32 -1.06 -5.82
C ARG A 81 10.61 -0.78 -5.08
N HIS A 82 10.75 0.39 -4.46
CA HIS A 82 11.95 0.75 -3.71
C HIS A 82 11.86 0.38 -2.23
N ILE A 83 10.80 -0.30 -1.80
CA ILE A 83 10.65 -0.67 -0.40
C ILE A 83 11.74 -1.63 0.08
N THR A 84 12.43 -2.28 -0.85
CA THR A 84 13.59 -3.12 -0.52
C THR A 84 14.79 -2.32 0.00
N ASP A 85 14.74 -0.99 -0.05
CA ASP A 85 15.71 -0.15 0.64
C ASP A 85 15.63 -0.33 2.17
N ILE A 86 14.49 -0.81 2.67
CA ILE A 86 14.35 -1.18 4.08
C ILE A 86 14.98 -2.56 4.27
N ASP A 87 15.91 -2.67 5.22
CA ASP A 87 16.71 -3.89 5.39
C ASP A 87 15.87 -5.15 5.63
N GLU A 88 14.75 -5.01 6.33
CA GLU A 88 13.86 -6.13 6.65
C GLU A 88 13.12 -6.65 5.42
N VAL A 89 12.99 -5.85 4.37
CA VAL A 89 12.28 -6.24 3.16
C VAL A 89 13.26 -6.83 2.17
N ALA A 90 13.13 -8.14 1.93
CA ALA A 90 14.02 -8.86 1.03
C ALA A 90 13.61 -8.75 -0.43
N ASP A 91 12.30 -8.64 -0.70
CA ASP A 91 11.79 -8.62 -2.07
C ASP A 91 10.41 -7.99 -2.13
N VAL A 92 10.05 -7.52 -3.31
CA VAL A 92 8.72 -6.98 -3.61
C VAL A 92 8.33 -7.37 -5.03
N ASP A 93 7.10 -7.86 -5.19
CA ASP A 93 6.51 -8.16 -6.50
C ASP A 93 5.26 -7.30 -6.69
N ILE A 94 5.23 -6.52 -7.75
CA ILE A 94 4.01 -5.81 -8.16
C ILE A 94 3.25 -6.74 -9.10
N LEU A 95 2.12 -7.27 -8.63
CA LEU A 95 1.39 -8.30 -9.35
C LEU A 95 0.41 -7.72 -10.36
N SER A 96 -0.23 -6.60 -10.04
CA SER A 96 -1.17 -5.97 -10.95
C SER A 96 -1.46 -4.53 -10.55
N ILE A 97 -1.87 -3.74 -11.53
CA ILE A 97 -2.43 -2.40 -11.34
C ILE A 97 -3.76 -2.42 -12.10
N THR A 98 -4.87 -2.27 -11.39
CA THR A 98 -6.19 -2.54 -11.94
C THR A 98 -7.15 -1.41 -11.63
N ASP A 99 -7.99 -1.04 -12.62
CA ASP A 99 -9.12 -0.16 -12.39
C ASP A 99 -10.13 -0.92 -11.52
N PHE A 100 -10.44 -0.37 -10.36
CA PHE A 100 -11.25 -1.07 -9.37
C PHE A 100 -12.17 -0.08 -8.67
N PRO A 101 -13.18 0.47 -9.39
CA PRO A 101 -14.02 1.52 -8.83
C PRO A 101 -14.74 1.07 -7.57
N SER A 102 -14.91 2.01 -6.65
CA SER A 102 -15.63 1.78 -5.41
C SER A 102 -17.10 1.43 -5.68
N PRO A 103 -17.76 0.65 -4.80
CA PRO A 103 -19.18 0.36 -4.95
C PRO A 103 -20.08 1.60 -5.03
N ASP A 104 -19.65 2.71 -4.42
CA ASP A 104 -20.37 3.99 -4.49
C ASP A 104 -19.96 4.85 -5.68
N GLY A 105 -19.18 4.31 -6.61
CA GLY A 105 -18.82 4.99 -7.85
C GLY A 105 -17.61 5.89 -7.79
N ARG A 106 -16.92 5.97 -6.65
CA ARG A 106 -15.71 6.78 -6.55
C ARG A 106 -14.59 6.19 -7.41
N PRO A 107 -13.84 7.02 -8.16
CA PRO A 107 -12.69 6.53 -8.90
C PRO A 107 -11.64 5.93 -7.97
N ARG A 108 -11.21 4.72 -8.28
CA ARG A 108 -10.26 3.98 -7.46
C ARG A 108 -9.50 2.99 -8.33
N TYR A 109 -8.17 2.95 -8.15
CA TYR A 109 -7.32 1.90 -8.71
C TYR A 109 -6.78 1.04 -7.59
N GLN A 110 -6.36 -0.17 -7.91
CA GLN A 110 -5.74 -1.07 -6.95
C GLN A 110 -4.40 -1.55 -7.47
N VAL A 111 -3.38 -1.39 -6.65
CA VAL A 111 -2.07 -1.99 -6.84
C VAL A 111 -2.02 -3.22 -5.94
N THR A 112 -1.86 -4.40 -6.53
CA THR A 112 -1.70 -5.63 -5.78
C THR A 112 -0.22 -5.99 -5.78
N CYS A 113 0.33 -6.18 -4.59
CA CYS A 113 1.75 -6.52 -4.46
C CYS A 113 1.95 -7.54 -3.35
N GLN A 114 3.10 -8.22 -3.42
CA GLN A 114 3.51 -9.15 -2.37
C GLN A 114 4.91 -8.78 -1.92
N LEU A 115 5.08 -8.68 -0.61
CA LEU A 115 6.39 -8.44 -0.01
C LEU A 115 6.96 -9.75 0.52
N THR A 116 8.28 -9.79 0.63
CA THR A 116 8.99 -10.82 1.38
C THR A 116 9.75 -10.11 2.49
N ILE A 117 9.38 -10.35 3.73
CA ILE A 117 9.92 -9.65 4.89
C ILE A 117 10.62 -10.66 5.80
N LYS A 118 11.82 -10.32 6.22
CA LYS A 118 12.59 -11.14 7.17
C LYS A 118 12.13 -10.80 8.58
N THR A 119 11.67 -11.81 9.31
CA THR A 119 11.08 -11.59 10.64
C THR A 119 11.78 -12.34 11.77
N ASN A 120 12.70 -13.21 11.43
CA ASN A 120 13.18 -14.27 12.31
C ASN A 120 13.73 -13.81 13.66
N TYR A 121 14.80 -13.06 13.64
CA TYR A 121 15.56 -12.78 14.85
C TYR A 121 14.87 -11.79 15.78
N THR A 122 14.07 -10.88 15.22
CA THR A 122 13.42 -9.83 15.99
C THR A 122 12.41 -10.40 16.96
N GLU A 123 11.57 -11.31 16.49
CA GLU A 123 10.60 -11.99 17.35
C GLU A 123 11.29 -12.83 18.42
N SER A 124 12.39 -13.48 18.06
CA SER A 124 13.16 -14.28 19.02
C SER A 124 13.70 -13.44 20.16
N GLU A 125 14.17 -12.25 19.88
CA GLU A 125 14.71 -11.34 20.89
C GLU A 125 13.64 -10.82 21.83
N GLU A 126 12.44 -10.61 21.32
CA GLU A 126 11.33 -10.10 22.09
C GLU A 126 10.68 -11.18 22.96
N ALA A 127 10.84 -12.41 22.58
CA ALA A 127 10.29 -13.53 23.31
C ALA A 127 11.09 -13.77 24.58
#